data_a82ec2df6639859749b571db4a4d6827
#
_entry.id   a82ec2df6639859749b571db4a4d6827
#
_cell.length_a   1.000
_cell.length_b   1.000
_cell.length_c   1.000
_cell.angle_alpha   90.00
_cell.angle_beta   90.00
_cell.angle_gamma   90.00
#
_symmetry.space_group_name_H-M   'P 1'
#
loop_
_entity.id
_entity.type
_entity.pdbx_description
1 polymer ?
#
loop_
_entity_poly.entity_id
_entity_poly.type
_entity_poly.pdbx_seq_one_letter_code
_entity_poly.pdbx_strand_id
1 'polypeptide(L)'
;MQTPKDLLRTYQIRPRKRLSQSFLIDANTVRKIVSAGAVGSTDTVLEIGAGNGVMTRLLAAQAGQLIAVEIDEQLLPVLEDQLLTYPAARIENADILKLNISDISSRYGMKIKVMGNVPYHISTPLIFHLLAHRSAIDSFTLMLQEEVVRSEEHTSELQSPNTI
;
A
#
# COMPACT_ATOMS: atom_id res chain seq x y z
N MET A 1 -16.89 8.17 -14.49
CA MET A 1 -15.75 7.64 -13.73
C MET A 1 -15.39 6.30 -14.35
N GLN A 2 -14.19 6.14 -14.89
CA GLN A 2 -13.79 4.88 -15.52
C GLN A 2 -13.66 3.79 -14.44
N THR A 3 -14.10 2.58 -14.76
CA THR A 3 -13.93 1.44 -13.84
C THR A 3 -12.47 0.97 -13.86
N PRO A 4 -12.00 0.27 -12.80
CA PRO A 4 -10.65 -0.32 -12.80
C PRO A 4 -10.39 -1.22 -14.01
N LYS A 5 -11.41 -1.94 -14.49
CA LYS A 5 -11.33 -2.78 -15.69
C LYS A 5 -11.18 -1.94 -16.98
N ASP A 6 -11.88 -0.81 -17.05
CA ASP A 6 -11.78 0.10 -18.22
C ASP A 6 -10.38 0.72 -18.31
N LEU A 7 -9.79 1.12 -17.17
CA LEU A 7 -8.43 1.62 -17.09
C LEU A 7 -7.42 0.58 -17.63
N LEU A 8 -7.46 -0.63 -17.11
CA LEU A 8 -6.55 -1.70 -17.56
C LEU A 8 -6.70 -1.98 -19.07
N ARG A 9 -7.93 -1.90 -19.60
CA ARG A 9 -8.21 -2.08 -21.03
C ARG A 9 -7.67 -0.92 -21.87
N THR A 10 -7.89 0.31 -21.42
CA THR A 10 -7.42 1.53 -22.12
C THR A 10 -5.92 1.55 -22.26
N TYR A 11 -5.19 1.18 -21.20
CA TYR A 11 -3.73 1.13 -21.20
C TYR A 11 -3.16 -0.23 -21.67
N GLN A 12 -4.02 -1.16 -22.16
CA GLN A 12 -3.64 -2.50 -22.63
C GLN A 12 -2.83 -3.31 -21.60
N ILE A 13 -3.07 -3.08 -20.31
CA ILE A 13 -2.34 -3.72 -19.22
C ILE A 13 -2.86 -5.14 -18.98
N ARG A 14 -1.94 -6.10 -18.94
CA ARG A 14 -2.23 -7.48 -18.57
C ARG A 14 -1.71 -7.76 -17.17
N PRO A 15 -2.57 -8.21 -16.22
CA PRO A 15 -2.13 -8.57 -14.89
C PRO A 15 -0.98 -9.59 -14.93
N ARG A 16 0.08 -9.30 -14.21
CA ARG A 16 1.25 -10.20 -14.12
C ARG A 16 1.03 -11.21 -13.00
N LYS A 17 0.84 -12.47 -13.33
CA LYS A 17 0.65 -13.56 -12.35
C LYS A 17 1.78 -13.65 -11.31
N ARG A 18 3.03 -13.40 -11.72
CA ARG A 18 4.20 -13.40 -10.81
C ARG A 18 4.16 -12.36 -9.70
N LEU A 19 3.37 -11.29 -9.87
CA LEU A 19 3.21 -10.22 -8.88
C LEU A 19 1.97 -10.45 -8.01
N SER A 20 1.24 -11.55 -8.19
CA SER A 20 -0.02 -11.86 -7.50
C SER A 20 -0.97 -10.66 -7.46
N GLN A 21 -1.02 -9.90 -8.57
CA GLN A 21 -1.79 -8.66 -8.66
C GLN A 21 -3.28 -8.94 -8.49
N SER A 22 -3.79 -8.64 -7.30
CA SER A 22 -5.22 -8.62 -7.00
C SER A 22 -5.66 -7.16 -6.98
N PHE A 23 -6.11 -6.66 -8.15
CA PHE A 23 -6.61 -5.29 -8.21
C PHE A 23 -7.87 -5.15 -7.36
N LEU A 24 -7.86 -4.17 -6.47
CA LEU A 24 -9.06 -3.78 -5.74
C LEU A 24 -10.10 -3.26 -6.73
N ILE A 25 -11.17 -4.02 -6.90
CA ILE A 25 -12.26 -3.70 -7.83
C ILE A 25 -13.44 -3.11 -7.07
N ASP A 26 -13.61 -3.49 -5.78
CA ASP A 26 -14.72 -3.01 -4.95
C ASP A 26 -14.40 -1.64 -4.31
N ALA A 27 -15.09 -0.62 -4.78
CA ALA A 27 -14.96 0.74 -4.27
C ALA A 27 -15.36 0.89 -2.79
N ASN A 28 -16.21 0.01 -2.24
CA ASN A 28 -16.59 0.06 -0.82
C ASN A 28 -15.45 -0.42 0.06
N THR A 29 -14.78 -1.50 -0.35
CA THR A 29 -13.59 -2.03 0.34
C THR A 29 -12.48 -0.99 0.34
N VAL A 30 -12.21 -0.34 -0.80
CA VAL A 30 -11.19 0.73 -0.86
C VAL A 30 -11.52 1.87 0.10
N ARG A 31 -12.77 2.34 0.13
CA ARG A 31 -13.19 3.39 1.07
C ARG A 31 -13.02 2.98 2.53
N LYS A 32 -13.35 1.72 2.88
CA LYS A 32 -13.15 1.21 4.25
C LYS A 32 -11.68 1.24 4.66
N ILE A 33 -10.76 0.79 3.79
CA ILE A 33 -9.31 0.80 4.07
C ILE A 33 -8.83 2.23 4.27
N VAL A 34 -9.16 3.15 3.37
CA VAL A 34 -8.77 4.56 3.45
C VAL A 34 -9.32 5.20 4.72
N SER A 35 -10.58 4.94 5.07
CA SER A 35 -11.20 5.42 6.31
C SER A 35 -10.49 4.86 7.56
N ALA A 36 -10.11 3.58 7.56
CA ALA A 36 -9.38 2.96 8.67
C ALA A 36 -7.99 3.58 8.88
N GLY A 37 -7.36 4.07 7.82
CA GLY A 37 -6.06 4.76 7.88
C GLY A 37 -6.12 6.15 8.54
N ALA A 38 -7.32 6.72 8.76
CA ALA A 38 -7.54 8.04 9.36
C ALA A 38 -6.58 9.10 8.81
N VAL A 39 -6.47 9.16 7.46
CA VAL A 39 -5.56 10.07 6.76
C VAL A 39 -6.11 11.50 6.77
N GLY A 40 -5.27 12.45 7.15
CA GLY A 40 -5.58 13.88 7.17
C GLY A 40 -4.65 14.71 6.27
N SER A 41 -5.02 15.97 6.06
CA SER A 41 -4.31 16.90 5.16
C SER A 41 -2.90 17.31 5.63
N THR A 42 -2.51 16.92 6.82
CA THR A 42 -1.16 17.15 7.35
C THR A 42 -0.29 15.88 7.31
N ASP A 43 -0.88 14.73 6.94
CA ASP A 43 -0.16 13.46 6.94
C ASP A 43 0.69 13.28 5.68
N THR A 44 1.84 12.63 5.85
CA THR A 44 2.58 12.01 4.75
C THR A 44 2.22 10.54 4.69
N VAL A 45 1.71 10.10 3.55
CA VAL A 45 1.26 8.73 3.32
C VAL A 45 2.16 8.02 2.33
N LEU A 46 2.57 6.79 2.67
CA LEU A 46 3.24 5.85 1.78
C LEU A 46 2.25 4.75 1.41
N GLU A 47 1.84 4.70 0.17
CA GLU A 47 1.00 3.62 -0.38
C GLU A 47 1.87 2.52 -0.97
N ILE A 48 1.62 1.28 -0.56
CA ILE A 48 2.34 0.10 -1.03
C ILE A 48 1.49 -0.63 -2.07
N GLY A 49 2.05 -0.79 -3.28
CA GLY A 49 1.37 -1.48 -4.38
C GLY A 49 0.20 -0.66 -4.91
N ALA A 50 0.48 0.54 -5.42
CA ALA A 50 -0.52 1.48 -5.92
C ALA A 50 -1.42 0.90 -7.01
N GLY A 51 -0.91 -0.03 -7.80
CA GLY A 51 -1.68 -0.82 -8.75
C GLY A 51 -2.37 0.03 -9.81
N ASN A 52 -3.69 -0.09 -9.89
CA ASN A 52 -4.52 0.66 -10.83
C ASN A 52 -4.89 2.09 -10.37
N GLY A 53 -4.34 2.56 -9.24
CA GLY A 53 -4.52 3.92 -8.75
C GLY A 53 -5.85 4.22 -8.07
N VAL A 54 -6.72 3.23 -7.83
CA VAL A 54 -8.04 3.46 -7.22
C VAL A 54 -7.91 3.96 -5.78
N MET A 55 -7.07 3.32 -4.97
CA MET A 55 -6.78 3.77 -3.60
C MET A 55 -5.91 5.02 -3.61
N THR A 56 -4.89 5.05 -4.47
CA THR A 56 -3.96 6.16 -4.68
C THR A 56 -4.69 7.49 -4.82
N ARG A 57 -5.72 7.56 -5.67
CA ARG A 57 -6.49 8.78 -5.89
C ARG A 57 -7.28 9.24 -4.66
N LEU A 58 -7.82 8.30 -3.89
CA LEU A 58 -8.52 8.63 -2.64
C LEU A 58 -7.56 9.15 -1.58
N LEU A 59 -6.38 8.55 -1.49
CA LEU A 59 -5.32 9.00 -0.59
C LEU A 59 -4.77 10.37 -1.00
N ALA A 60 -4.53 10.58 -2.29
CA ALA A 60 -4.06 11.86 -2.83
C ALA A 60 -5.03 13.03 -2.56
N ALA A 61 -6.35 12.74 -2.50
CA ALA A 61 -7.37 13.73 -2.19
C ALA A 61 -7.42 14.11 -0.69
N GLN A 62 -6.82 13.32 0.21
CA GLN A 62 -6.91 13.50 1.65
C GLN A 62 -5.57 13.84 2.30
N ALA A 63 -4.48 13.24 1.83
CA ALA A 63 -3.15 13.38 2.39
C ALA A 63 -2.52 14.75 2.07
N GLY A 64 -1.67 15.25 2.98
CA GLY A 64 -0.81 16.40 2.71
C GLY A 64 0.30 16.05 1.72
N GLN A 65 0.84 14.85 1.79
CA GLN A 65 1.80 14.29 0.85
C GLN A 65 1.49 12.81 0.61
N LEU A 66 1.61 12.36 -0.63
CA LEU A 66 1.45 10.95 -0.99
C LEU A 66 2.67 10.45 -1.76
N ILE A 67 3.21 9.32 -1.34
CA ILE A 67 4.21 8.55 -2.07
C ILE A 67 3.57 7.21 -2.46
N ALA A 68 3.26 7.05 -3.74
CA ALA A 68 2.66 5.83 -4.28
C ALA A 68 3.77 4.92 -4.83
N VAL A 69 4.04 3.81 -4.13
CA VAL A 69 5.07 2.85 -4.52
C VAL A 69 4.46 1.75 -5.38
N GLU A 70 5.04 1.54 -6.55
CA GLU A 70 4.62 0.47 -7.47
C GLU A 70 5.84 -0.17 -8.14
N ILE A 71 5.89 -1.51 -8.13
CA ILE A 71 6.99 -2.28 -8.72
C ILE A 71 6.77 -2.56 -10.20
N ASP A 72 5.53 -2.57 -10.67
CA ASP A 72 5.18 -2.86 -12.06
C ASP A 72 5.19 -1.59 -12.91
N GLU A 73 6.26 -1.40 -13.69
CA GLU A 73 6.42 -0.27 -14.60
C GLU A 73 5.25 -0.10 -15.58
N GLN A 74 4.52 -1.18 -15.92
CA GLN A 74 3.36 -1.08 -16.83
C GLN A 74 2.21 -0.27 -16.24
N LEU A 75 2.16 -0.12 -14.90
CA LEU A 75 1.12 0.61 -14.21
C LEU A 75 1.44 2.10 -14.03
N LEU A 76 2.69 2.52 -14.25
CA LEU A 76 3.11 3.91 -14.05
C LEU A 76 2.31 4.90 -14.89
N PRO A 77 2.05 4.67 -16.20
CA PRO A 77 1.25 5.61 -17.00
C PRO A 77 -0.19 5.77 -16.46
N VAL A 78 -0.78 4.71 -15.91
CA VAL A 78 -2.11 4.79 -15.27
C VAL A 78 -2.05 5.64 -14.00
N LEU A 79 -1.02 5.44 -13.16
CA LEU A 79 -0.85 6.20 -11.93
C LEU A 79 -0.56 7.68 -12.23
N GLU A 80 0.26 7.98 -13.23
CA GLU A 80 0.54 9.34 -13.67
C GLU A 80 -0.76 10.07 -14.07
N ASP A 81 -1.61 9.41 -14.87
CA ASP A 81 -2.91 9.97 -15.28
C ASP A 81 -3.84 10.19 -14.07
N GLN A 82 -3.91 9.24 -13.14
CA GLN A 82 -4.72 9.36 -11.92
C GLN A 82 -4.25 10.49 -11.00
N LEU A 83 -2.98 10.86 -11.05
CA LEU A 83 -2.35 11.84 -10.17
C LEU A 83 -2.13 13.23 -10.80
N LEU A 84 -2.50 13.44 -12.06
CA LEU A 84 -2.32 14.71 -12.79
C LEU A 84 -2.81 15.96 -12.02
N THR A 85 -3.89 15.82 -11.25
CA THR A 85 -4.49 16.92 -10.49
C THR A 85 -4.04 17.00 -9.03
N TYR A 86 -3.10 16.14 -8.60
CA TYR A 86 -2.62 16.05 -7.23
C TYR A 86 -1.13 16.36 -7.13
N PRO A 87 -0.72 17.64 -7.09
CA PRO A 87 0.71 18.03 -7.13
C PRO A 87 1.51 17.59 -5.90
N ALA A 88 0.83 17.24 -4.81
CA ALA A 88 1.45 16.70 -3.59
C ALA A 88 1.64 15.17 -3.63
N ALA A 89 1.19 14.50 -4.69
CA ALA A 89 1.39 13.07 -4.87
C ALA A 89 2.57 12.78 -5.81
N ARG A 90 3.34 11.76 -5.47
CA ARG A 90 4.50 11.28 -6.23
C ARG A 90 4.42 9.77 -6.42
N ILE A 91 4.93 9.31 -7.55
CA ILE A 91 5.07 7.88 -7.84
C ILE A 91 6.54 7.50 -7.63
N GLU A 92 6.75 6.40 -6.92
CA GLU A 92 8.05 5.77 -6.73
C GLU A 92 8.02 4.38 -7.38
N ASN A 93 8.72 4.20 -8.49
CA ASN A 93 8.86 2.87 -9.09
C ASN A 93 9.94 2.10 -8.36
N ALA A 94 9.55 1.32 -7.38
CA ALA A 94 10.47 0.61 -6.50
C ALA A 94 9.86 -0.68 -5.93
N ASP A 95 10.75 -1.58 -5.49
CA ASP A 95 10.40 -2.68 -4.62
C ASP A 95 10.34 -2.18 -3.17
N ILE A 96 9.17 -2.24 -2.56
CA ILE A 96 8.96 -1.76 -1.19
C ILE A 96 9.89 -2.42 -0.18
N LEU A 97 10.25 -3.69 -0.38
CA LEU A 97 11.16 -4.42 0.53
C LEU A 97 12.61 -3.91 0.46
N LYS A 98 12.96 -3.11 -0.55
CA LYS A 98 14.27 -2.49 -0.72
C LYS A 98 14.27 -0.99 -0.40
N LEU A 99 13.09 -0.41 -0.19
CA LEU A 99 12.94 1.01 0.04
C LEU A 99 13.28 1.36 1.49
N ASN A 100 14.14 2.36 1.71
CA ASN A 100 14.45 2.84 3.05
C ASN A 100 13.36 3.83 3.50
N ILE A 101 12.40 3.36 4.30
CA ILE A 101 11.29 4.18 4.82
C ILE A 101 11.78 5.29 5.74
N SER A 102 12.89 5.07 6.46
CA SER A 102 13.48 6.09 7.33
C SER A 102 14.01 7.29 6.54
N ASP A 103 14.56 7.08 5.35
CA ASP A 103 15.02 8.17 4.47
C ASP A 103 13.83 9.01 3.96
N ILE A 104 12.70 8.35 3.66
CA ILE A 104 11.47 9.05 3.27
C ILE A 104 10.98 9.90 4.45
N SER A 105 10.85 9.32 5.66
CA SER A 105 10.45 10.06 6.87
C SER A 105 11.34 11.28 7.11
N SER A 106 12.66 11.12 6.99
CA SER A 106 13.62 12.20 7.16
C SER A 106 13.43 13.31 6.11
N ARG A 107 13.15 12.95 4.87
CA ARG A 107 12.91 13.91 3.77
C ARG A 107 11.71 14.82 4.04
N TYR A 108 10.65 14.27 4.64
CA TYR A 108 9.44 15.02 4.97
C TYR A 108 9.43 15.58 6.40
N GLY A 109 10.42 15.26 7.24
CA GLY A 109 10.55 15.74 8.61
C GLY A 109 9.46 15.23 9.57
N MET A 110 8.79 14.12 9.23
CA MET A 110 7.70 13.57 10.03
C MET A 110 7.59 12.05 9.85
N LYS A 111 6.91 11.41 10.81
CA LYS A 111 6.54 9.99 10.68
C LYS A 111 5.49 9.78 9.58
N ILE A 112 5.52 8.62 8.95
CA ILE A 112 4.75 8.28 7.77
C ILE A 112 3.61 7.33 8.15
N LYS A 113 2.43 7.57 7.64
CA LYS A 113 1.33 6.58 7.62
C LYS A 113 1.52 5.66 6.42
N VAL A 114 1.55 4.35 6.65
CA VAL A 114 1.72 3.36 5.60
C VAL A 114 0.40 2.70 5.30
N MET A 115 0.04 2.62 4.03
CA MET A 115 -1.21 1.99 3.58
C MET A 115 -0.95 1.07 2.40
N GLY A 116 -1.71 -0.01 2.27
CA GLY A 116 -1.54 -0.89 1.12
C GLY A 116 -2.50 -2.06 1.06
N ASN A 117 -2.71 -2.53 -0.18
CA ASN A 117 -3.31 -3.82 -0.47
C ASN A 117 -2.19 -4.79 -0.86
N VAL A 118 -1.79 -5.63 0.09
CA VAL A 118 -0.53 -6.38 0.01
C VAL A 118 -0.75 -7.76 -0.61
N PRO A 119 0.00 -8.12 -1.68
CA PRO A 119 0.00 -9.47 -2.20
C PRO A 119 0.48 -10.49 -1.17
N TYR A 120 -0.13 -11.69 -1.20
CA TYR A 120 0.15 -12.76 -0.24
C TYR A 120 1.64 -13.06 -0.05
N HIS A 121 2.38 -13.19 -1.15
CA HIS A 121 3.77 -13.65 -1.15
C HIS A 121 4.77 -12.68 -0.50
N ILE A 122 4.41 -11.41 -0.28
CA ILE A 122 5.29 -10.43 0.39
C ILE A 122 4.75 -10.00 1.77
N SER A 123 3.61 -10.51 2.22
CA SER A 123 2.95 -10.04 3.45
C SER A 123 3.85 -10.15 4.68
N THR A 124 4.39 -11.34 4.95
CA THR A 124 5.27 -11.57 6.10
C THR A 124 6.58 -10.76 6.02
N PRO A 125 7.38 -10.82 4.93
CA PRO A 125 8.58 -10.00 4.84
C PRO A 125 8.29 -8.49 4.90
N LEU A 126 7.15 -8.05 4.39
CA LEU A 126 6.76 -6.64 4.49
C LEU A 126 6.50 -6.22 5.94
N ILE A 127 5.77 -7.02 6.73
CA ILE A 127 5.53 -6.72 8.15
C ILE A 127 6.87 -6.55 8.89
N PHE A 128 7.82 -7.46 8.71
CA PHE A 128 9.15 -7.35 9.31
C PHE A 128 9.90 -6.11 8.81
N HIS A 129 9.80 -5.77 7.53
CA HIS A 129 10.39 -4.56 6.97
C HIS A 129 9.80 -3.29 7.61
N LEU A 130 8.48 -3.21 7.78
CA LEU A 130 7.82 -2.09 8.44
C LEU A 130 8.24 -1.99 9.92
N LEU A 131 8.30 -3.11 10.63
CA LEU A 131 8.74 -3.15 12.02
C LEU A 131 10.20 -2.71 12.20
N ALA A 132 11.07 -3.06 11.26
CA ALA A 132 12.46 -2.57 11.25
C ALA A 132 12.55 -1.04 11.13
N HIS A 133 11.58 -0.41 10.45
CA HIS A 133 11.48 1.05 10.27
C HIS A 133 10.46 1.72 11.21
N ARG A 134 10.03 1.07 12.30
CA ARG A 134 8.95 1.55 13.19
C ARG A 134 9.15 2.96 13.75
N SER A 135 10.39 3.40 13.91
CA SER A 135 10.70 4.76 14.39
C SER A 135 10.28 5.85 13.40
N ALA A 136 10.24 5.53 12.10
CA ALA A 136 9.86 6.40 11.01
C ALA A 136 8.37 6.29 10.65
N ILE A 137 7.65 5.32 11.21
CA ILE A 137 6.25 5.03 10.91
C ILE A 137 5.38 5.49 12.08
N ASP A 138 4.31 6.22 11.77
CA ASP A 138 3.26 6.59 12.70
C ASP A 138 2.28 5.43 12.90
N SER A 139 1.74 4.95 11.79
CA SER A 139 0.82 3.83 11.74
C SER A 139 0.91 3.10 10.40
N PHE A 140 0.46 1.86 10.35
CA PHE A 140 0.24 1.17 9.07
C PHE A 140 -1.12 0.49 9.04
N THR A 141 -1.80 0.60 7.89
CA THR A 141 -3.10 -0.01 7.60
C THR A 141 -2.95 -0.86 6.34
N LEU A 142 -2.96 -2.17 6.51
CA LEU A 142 -2.74 -3.11 5.42
C LEU A 142 -3.96 -4.00 5.22
N MET A 143 -4.34 -4.22 3.98
CA MET A 143 -5.24 -5.30 3.62
C MET A 143 -4.41 -6.53 3.27
N LEU A 144 -4.62 -7.60 4.02
CA LEU A 144 -3.98 -8.90 3.85
C LEU A 144 -5.02 -9.94 3.43
N GLN A 145 -4.58 -11.01 2.79
CA GLN A 145 -5.46 -12.15 2.52
C GLN A 145 -5.68 -12.96 3.80
N GLU A 146 -6.88 -13.54 3.97
CA GLU A 146 -7.30 -14.23 5.20
C GLU A 146 -6.37 -15.39 5.60
N GLU A 147 -5.79 -16.09 4.63
CA GLU A 147 -4.84 -17.19 4.87
C GLU A 147 -3.58 -16.74 5.64
N VAL A 148 -3.14 -15.50 5.46
CA VAL A 148 -1.99 -14.94 6.21
C VAL A 148 -2.36 -14.73 7.67
N VAL A 149 -3.52 -14.15 7.93
CA VAL A 149 -3.98 -13.84 9.29
C VAL A 149 -4.13 -15.13 10.10
N ARG A 150 -4.74 -16.17 9.52
CA ARG A 150 -4.93 -17.46 10.19
C ARG A 150 -3.63 -18.20 10.49
N SER A 151 -2.61 -18.10 9.63
CA SER A 151 -1.33 -18.76 9.87
C SER A 151 -0.59 -18.16 11.07
N GLU A 152 -0.71 -16.84 11.28
CA GLU A 152 -0.10 -16.14 12.43
C GLU A 152 -0.82 -16.46 13.75
N GLU A 153 -2.15 -16.64 13.75
CA GLU A 153 -2.91 -17.05 14.94
C GLU A 153 -2.46 -18.44 15.44
N HIS A 154 -2.29 -19.42 14.55
CA HIS A 154 -1.82 -20.75 14.92
C HIS A 154 -0.37 -20.75 15.45
N THR A 155 0.48 -19.87 14.97
CA THR A 155 1.87 -19.74 15.45
C THR A 155 1.91 -19.16 16.86
N SER A 156 0.99 -18.26 17.22
CA SER A 156 0.90 -17.66 18.56
C SER A 156 0.42 -18.65 19.61
N GLU A 157 -0.48 -19.57 19.28
CA GLU A 157 -0.97 -20.60 20.19
C GLU A 157 0.07 -21.66 20.58
N LEU A 158 1.03 -21.93 19.68
CA LEU A 158 2.11 -22.90 19.93
C LEU A 158 3.22 -22.37 20.86
N GLN A 159 3.24 -21.11 21.20
CA GLN A 159 4.24 -20.48 22.05
C GLN A 159 3.80 -20.29 23.51
N SER A 160 2.64 -20.77 23.91
CA SER A 160 2.24 -20.81 25.33
C SER A 160 3.00 -21.93 26.03
N PRO A 161 3.92 -21.65 26.96
CA PRO A 161 4.58 -22.71 27.72
C PRO A 161 3.54 -23.34 28.63
N ASN A 162 3.30 -24.66 28.46
CA ASN A 162 2.64 -25.46 29.45
C ASN A 162 3.49 -25.42 30.72
N THR A 163 3.08 -24.58 31.68
CA THR A 163 3.60 -24.62 33.04
C THR A 163 2.84 -25.75 33.77
N ILE A 164 3.54 -26.83 33.99
CA ILE A 164 3.17 -27.86 35.00
C ILE A 164 3.54 -27.34 36.38
#